data_2a71549e501556b29faa27480d5923d5
#
_entry.id   2a71549e501556b29faa27480d5923d5
#
_cell.length_a   1.000
_cell.length_b   1.000
_cell.length_c   1.000
_cell.angle_alpha   90.00
_cell.angle_beta   90.00
_cell.angle_gamma   90.00
#
_symmetry.space_group_name_H-M   'P 1'
#
loop_
_entity.id
_entity.type
_entity.pdbx_description
1 polymer ?
#
loop_
_entity_poly.entity_id
_entity_poly.type
_entity_poly.pdbx_seq_one_letter_code
_entity_poly.pdbx_strand_id
1 'polypeptide(L)'
;MAEWMTAPVRAERVAGDGEHRPADLFLIAVAAIGAKRAEHDWLGEPRGPHERLGDGQQYLRRFDGGAVCWSSRTGAHEVHGPVADRWEALGAETSILGFPITDSAPVARPDGTPRPGGHAHFEGGSVYWSPEHGARVVRGMVRDIWALLGWERGALGMPVGDTEVGDEGLMSARFERGRIAWSSAAGPLVEISGAEASSTPLGAHGETGALDPASERLLERLTPGFAPRD
;
A
#
# COMPACT_ATOMS: atom_id res chain seq x y z
N MET A 1 4.36 -51.84 -53.66
CA MET A 1 3.61 -51.69 -52.43
C MET A 1 4.63 -51.34 -51.35
N ALA A 2 4.71 -50.09 -51.01
CA ALA A 2 5.63 -49.59 -49.99
C ALA A 2 4.78 -48.92 -48.85
N GLU A 3 4.75 -49.62 -47.72
CA GLU A 3 4.13 -49.14 -46.51
C GLU A 3 5.00 -48.05 -45.89
N TRP A 4 4.45 -46.83 -45.74
CA TRP A 4 5.03 -45.75 -44.97
C TRP A 4 4.58 -45.88 -43.53
N MET A 5 5.43 -46.43 -42.68
CA MET A 5 5.24 -46.42 -41.24
C MET A 5 5.49 -45.02 -40.71
N THR A 6 4.42 -44.34 -40.29
CA THR A 6 4.45 -43.10 -39.56
C THR A 6 4.89 -43.37 -38.11
N ALA A 7 6.08 -42.93 -37.74
CA ALA A 7 6.51 -42.90 -36.35
C ALA A 7 5.77 -41.76 -35.59
N PRO A 8 5.32 -41.97 -34.35
CA PRO A 8 4.67 -40.89 -33.59
C PRO A 8 5.71 -39.85 -33.19
N VAL A 9 5.47 -38.61 -33.52
CA VAL A 9 6.21 -37.45 -33.01
C VAL A 9 5.99 -37.41 -31.53
N ARG A 10 7.02 -37.68 -30.75
CA ARG A 10 7.04 -37.51 -29.32
C ARG A 10 7.01 -36.04 -29.03
N ALA A 11 5.90 -35.53 -28.51
CA ALA A 11 5.83 -34.17 -27.97
C ALA A 11 6.75 -34.08 -26.77
N GLU A 12 7.94 -33.53 -26.94
CA GLU A 12 8.77 -33.10 -25.84
C GLU A 12 8.00 -32.01 -25.09
N ARG A 13 7.60 -32.33 -23.87
CA ARG A 13 7.16 -31.34 -22.89
C ARG A 13 8.36 -30.45 -22.59
N VAL A 14 8.38 -29.26 -23.16
CA VAL A 14 9.24 -28.18 -22.69
C VAL A 14 8.73 -27.82 -21.32
N ALA A 15 9.37 -28.35 -20.29
CA ALA A 15 9.26 -27.85 -18.94
C ALA A 15 10.02 -26.51 -18.91
N GLY A 16 9.33 -25.44 -19.25
CA GLY A 16 9.81 -24.08 -19.05
C GLY A 16 9.59 -23.73 -17.60
N ASP A 17 10.59 -23.91 -16.76
CA ASP A 17 10.67 -23.19 -15.49
C ASP A 17 10.71 -21.72 -15.86
N GLY A 18 9.63 -21.00 -15.49
CA GLY A 18 9.36 -19.64 -15.95
C GLY A 18 10.24 -18.57 -15.27
N GLU A 19 11.55 -18.76 -15.25
CA GLU A 19 12.49 -17.70 -14.92
C GLU A 19 12.70 -16.85 -16.18
N HIS A 20 12.04 -15.69 -16.23
CA HIS A 20 12.26 -14.72 -17.27
C HIS A 20 13.73 -14.28 -17.24
N ARG A 21 14.40 -14.33 -18.39
CA ARG A 21 15.76 -13.80 -18.50
C ARG A 21 15.77 -12.31 -18.17
N PRO A 22 16.85 -11.76 -17.55
CA PRO A 22 16.92 -10.34 -17.22
C PRO A 22 16.62 -9.37 -18.39
N ALA A 23 16.98 -9.77 -19.61
CA ALA A 23 16.67 -9.00 -20.83
C ALA A 23 15.16 -8.98 -21.14
N ASP A 24 14.45 -10.08 -20.87
CA ASP A 24 13.00 -10.17 -21.10
C ASP A 24 12.24 -9.30 -20.08
N LEU A 25 12.68 -9.29 -18.82
CA LEU A 25 12.11 -8.44 -17.77
C LEU A 25 12.26 -6.95 -18.09
N PHE A 26 13.40 -6.55 -18.64
CA PHE A 26 13.62 -5.15 -19.07
C PHE A 26 12.62 -4.75 -20.16
N LEU A 27 12.42 -5.56 -21.17
CA LEU A 27 11.47 -5.27 -22.26
C LEU A 27 10.03 -5.21 -21.73
N ILE A 28 9.66 -6.11 -20.82
CA ILE A 28 8.34 -6.11 -20.16
C ILE A 28 8.16 -4.82 -19.35
N ALA A 29 9.17 -4.44 -18.57
CA ALA A 29 9.13 -3.22 -17.78
C ALA A 29 9.00 -1.96 -18.64
N VAL A 30 9.79 -1.86 -19.74
CA VAL A 30 9.72 -0.75 -20.68
C VAL A 30 8.32 -0.62 -21.31
N ALA A 31 7.74 -1.74 -21.72
CA ALA A 31 6.40 -1.77 -22.29
C ALA A 31 5.33 -1.37 -21.27
N ALA A 32 5.41 -1.89 -20.03
CA ALA A 32 4.47 -1.60 -18.97
C ALA A 32 4.56 -0.13 -18.51
N ILE A 33 5.77 0.40 -18.33
CA ILE A 33 6.01 1.81 -18.00
C ILE A 33 5.49 2.72 -19.12
N GLY A 34 5.73 2.34 -20.38
CA GLY A 34 5.23 3.08 -21.53
C GLY A 34 3.69 3.09 -21.63
N ALA A 35 3.05 1.96 -21.35
CA ALA A 35 1.60 1.86 -21.28
C ALA A 35 1.02 2.74 -20.16
N LYS A 36 1.61 2.67 -18.95
CA LYS A 36 1.20 3.52 -17.82
C LYS A 36 1.36 5.01 -18.12
N ARG A 37 2.46 5.40 -18.75
CA ARG A 37 2.65 6.81 -19.20
C ARG A 37 1.58 7.25 -20.19
N ALA A 38 1.16 6.36 -21.09
CA ALA A 38 0.12 6.67 -22.07
C ALA A 38 -1.29 6.84 -21.46
N GLU A 39 -1.52 6.30 -20.24
CA GLU A 39 -2.75 6.55 -19.47
C GLU A 39 -2.77 7.95 -18.84
N HIS A 40 -1.61 8.61 -18.73
CA HIS A 40 -1.41 9.85 -17.96
C HIS A 40 -0.59 10.88 -18.73
N ASP A 41 -1.22 11.64 -19.62
CA ASP A 41 -0.55 12.69 -20.43
C ASP A 41 0.17 13.74 -19.57
N TRP A 42 -0.33 14.00 -18.36
CA TRP A 42 0.24 14.95 -17.41
C TRP A 42 1.62 14.53 -16.86
N LEU A 43 2.01 13.26 -16.99
CA LEU A 43 3.38 12.83 -16.68
C LEU A 43 4.44 13.56 -17.50
N GLY A 44 4.09 14.01 -18.71
CA GLY A 44 5.00 14.80 -19.56
C GLY A 44 6.15 13.98 -20.15
N GLU A 45 7.30 14.65 -20.34
CA GLU A 45 8.46 14.04 -20.97
C GLU A 45 9.32 13.26 -19.96
N PRO A 46 9.99 12.19 -20.43
CA PRO A 46 10.87 11.41 -19.57
C PRO A 46 12.13 12.19 -19.18
N ARG A 47 12.49 12.12 -17.90
CA ARG A 47 13.72 12.70 -17.33
C ARG A 47 14.83 11.65 -17.21
N GLY A 48 15.34 11.15 -18.33
CA GLY A 48 16.42 10.18 -18.31
C GLY A 48 16.00 8.77 -18.76
N PRO A 49 16.91 7.80 -18.63
CA PRO A 49 16.68 6.41 -19.01
C PRO A 49 15.78 5.68 -18.00
N HIS A 50 15.44 4.43 -18.32
CA HIS A 50 14.92 3.51 -17.33
C HIS A 50 16.05 3.13 -16.36
N GLU A 51 15.79 3.28 -15.07
CA GLU A 51 16.69 2.90 -13.99
C GLU A 51 16.38 1.48 -13.57
N ARG A 52 17.39 0.63 -13.51
CA ARG A 52 17.28 -0.74 -12.99
C ARG A 52 17.64 -0.72 -11.52
N LEU A 53 16.80 -1.31 -10.68
CA LEU A 53 16.88 -1.22 -9.23
C LEU A 53 17.02 -2.61 -8.58
N GLY A 54 17.56 -2.63 -7.36
CA GLY A 54 17.68 -3.82 -6.53
C GLY A 54 18.41 -4.99 -7.21
N ASP A 55 17.78 -6.14 -7.20
CA ASP A 55 18.26 -7.38 -7.84
C ASP A 55 18.11 -7.38 -9.38
N GLY A 56 17.61 -6.28 -9.93
CA GLY A 56 17.40 -6.10 -11.36
C GLY A 56 16.07 -6.65 -11.88
N GLN A 57 15.12 -6.92 -11.00
CA GLN A 57 13.75 -7.27 -11.35
C GLN A 57 12.78 -6.08 -11.19
N GLN A 58 13.32 -4.90 -10.93
CA GLN A 58 12.59 -3.70 -10.63
C GLN A 58 13.12 -2.56 -11.50
N TYR A 59 12.22 -1.72 -12.02
CA TYR A 59 12.55 -0.62 -12.90
C TYR A 59 11.76 0.63 -12.54
N LEU A 60 12.40 1.78 -12.71
CA LEU A 60 11.83 3.10 -12.49
C LEU A 60 12.10 3.97 -13.70
N ARG A 61 11.17 4.83 -14.07
CA ARG A 61 11.39 5.92 -14.99
C ARG A 61 10.78 7.20 -14.46
N ARG A 62 11.58 8.26 -14.41
CA ARG A 62 11.14 9.59 -14.02
C ARG A 62 10.62 10.37 -15.22
N PHE A 63 9.61 11.18 -14.96
CA PHE A 63 8.98 12.09 -15.90
C PHE A 63 8.89 13.49 -15.28
N ASP A 64 8.47 14.48 -16.06
CA ASP A 64 8.29 15.84 -15.56
C ASP A 64 7.25 15.94 -14.43
N GLY A 65 6.18 15.17 -14.51
CA GLY A 65 5.07 15.19 -13.55
C GLY A 65 5.16 14.16 -12.43
N GLY A 66 6.11 13.22 -12.49
CA GLY A 66 6.22 12.16 -11.48
C GLY A 66 7.11 11.00 -11.90
N ALA A 67 6.86 9.82 -11.39
CA ALA A 67 7.61 8.62 -11.71
C ALA A 67 6.67 7.44 -11.98
N VAL A 68 7.09 6.52 -12.85
CA VAL A 68 6.44 5.21 -13.02
C VAL A 68 7.41 4.13 -12.58
N CYS A 69 6.96 3.34 -11.62
CA CYS A 69 7.69 2.22 -11.04
C CYS A 69 7.10 0.92 -11.57
N TRP A 70 7.94 -0.05 -11.90
CA TRP A 70 7.52 -1.38 -12.31
C TRP A 70 8.30 -2.46 -11.56
N SER A 71 7.61 -3.47 -11.08
CA SER A 71 8.21 -4.73 -10.66
C SER A 71 7.38 -5.90 -11.18
N SER A 72 7.98 -7.09 -11.28
CA SER A 72 7.25 -8.31 -11.66
C SER A 72 6.14 -8.67 -10.66
N ARG A 73 6.25 -8.18 -9.43
CA ARG A 73 5.32 -8.46 -8.33
C ARG A 73 4.16 -7.49 -8.26
N THR A 74 4.41 -6.20 -8.47
CA THR A 74 3.41 -5.15 -8.30
C THR A 74 2.78 -4.67 -9.60
N GLY A 75 3.45 -4.87 -10.75
CA GLY A 75 3.08 -4.23 -12.00
C GLY A 75 3.63 -2.81 -12.12
N ALA A 76 3.08 -2.03 -13.05
CA ALA A 76 3.45 -0.64 -13.27
C ALA A 76 2.49 0.29 -12.53
N HIS A 77 3.05 1.14 -11.64
CA HIS A 77 2.30 2.14 -10.90
C HIS A 77 2.98 3.49 -11.00
N GLU A 78 2.19 4.56 -11.12
CA GLU A 78 2.67 5.92 -11.09
C GLU A 78 2.60 6.50 -9.69
N VAL A 79 3.55 7.38 -9.37
CA VAL A 79 3.54 8.23 -8.17
C VAL A 79 3.86 9.66 -8.55
N HIS A 80 3.14 10.63 -7.97
CA HIS A 80 3.33 12.03 -8.29
C HIS A 80 3.10 12.97 -7.11
N GLY A 81 3.51 14.24 -7.29
CA GLY A 81 3.30 15.32 -6.34
C GLY A 81 3.86 15.02 -4.94
N PRO A 82 3.28 15.60 -3.87
CA PRO A 82 3.81 15.46 -2.52
C PRO A 82 3.90 14.03 -2.00
N VAL A 83 3.16 13.08 -2.59
CA VAL A 83 3.27 11.65 -2.26
C VAL A 83 4.59 11.11 -2.79
N ALA A 84 4.93 11.42 -4.05
CA ALA A 84 6.21 11.04 -4.64
C ALA A 84 7.39 11.73 -3.95
N ASP A 85 7.26 13.03 -3.66
CA ASP A 85 8.29 13.80 -2.94
C ASP A 85 8.61 13.16 -1.57
N ARG A 86 7.55 12.74 -0.85
CA ARG A 86 7.72 12.08 0.45
C ARG A 86 8.39 10.72 0.32
N TRP A 87 7.98 9.92 -0.65
CA TRP A 87 8.56 8.61 -0.93
C TRP A 87 10.05 8.74 -1.31
N GLU A 88 10.41 9.68 -2.18
CA GLU A 88 11.79 9.96 -2.56
C GLU A 88 12.63 10.44 -1.36
N ALA A 89 12.09 11.35 -0.54
CA ALA A 89 12.77 11.85 0.66
C ALA A 89 13.06 10.76 1.70
N LEU A 90 12.31 9.66 1.69
CA LEU A 90 12.53 8.49 2.56
C LEU A 90 13.56 7.51 1.99
N GLY A 91 14.01 7.68 0.74
CA GLY A 91 14.93 6.78 0.07
C GLY A 91 14.25 5.90 -0.99
N ALA A 92 13.06 6.32 -1.45
CA ALA A 92 12.29 5.68 -2.52
C ALA A 92 12.13 4.15 -2.28
N GLU A 93 12.44 3.33 -3.28
CA GLU A 93 12.32 1.87 -3.25
C GLU A 93 13.19 1.19 -2.20
N THR A 94 14.27 1.85 -1.74
CA THR A 94 15.16 1.32 -0.69
C THR A 94 14.65 1.64 0.71
N SER A 95 13.60 2.44 0.82
CA SER A 95 12.99 2.80 2.09
C SER A 95 12.13 1.66 2.65
N ILE A 96 11.63 1.88 3.87
CA ILE A 96 10.65 0.98 4.50
C ILE A 96 9.34 0.84 3.71
N LEU A 97 9.09 1.72 2.75
CA LEU A 97 7.88 1.70 1.92
C LEU A 97 8.01 0.71 0.76
N GLY A 98 9.20 0.53 0.20
CA GLY A 98 9.38 -0.28 -1.00
C GLY A 98 8.72 0.32 -2.24
N PHE A 99 8.24 -0.54 -3.14
CA PHE A 99 7.58 -0.15 -4.38
C PHE A 99 6.11 0.25 -4.18
N PRO A 100 5.58 1.17 -5.01
CA PRO A 100 4.15 1.43 -5.05
C PRO A 100 3.39 0.18 -5.54
N ILE A 101 2.23 -0.07 -4.93
CA ILE A 101 1.29 -1.15 -5.28
C ILE A 101 -0.04 -0.60 -5.80
N THR A 102 -0.19 0.71 -5.81
CA THR A 102 -1.28 1.44 -6.45
C THR A 102 -0.76 2.68 -7.12
N ASP A 103 -1.50 3.18 -8.09
CA ASP A 103 -1.32 4.54 -8.59
C ASP A 103 -1.66 5.55 -7.51
N SER A 104 -1.17 6.79 -7.64
CA SER A 104 -1.60 7.89 -6.80
C SER A 104 -3.07 8.22 -7.06
N ALA A 105 -3.82 8.44 -6.00
CA ALA A 105 -5.26 8.70 -6.07
C ALA A 105 -5.65 9.89 -5.18
N PRO A 106 -6.73 10.62 -5.53
CA PRO A 106 -7.26 11.67 -4.68
C PRO A 106 -7.86 11.11 -3.39
N VAL A 107 -7.88 11.94 -2.34
CA VAL A 107 -8.58 11.63 -1.08
C VAL A 107 -9.99 12.23 -1.09
N ALA A 108 -10.87 11.67 -0.28
CA ALA A 108 -12.24 12.11 -0.17
C ALA A 108 -12.70 12.30 1.29
N ARG A 109 -13.81 13.03 1.47
CA ARG A 109 -14.51 13.13 2.76
C ARG A 109 -15.36 11.87 3.00
N PRO A 110 -15.87 11.66 4.24
CA PRO A 110 -16.77 10.55 4.55
C PRO A 110 -18.00 10.44 3.64
N ASP A 111 -18.53 11.57 3.18
CA ASP A 111 -19.65 11.63 2.25
C ASP A 111 -19.28 11.34 0.78
N GLY A 112 -18.00 11.07 0.51
CA GLY A 112 -17.46 10.81 -0.82
C GLY A 112 -17.10 12.08 -1.61
N THR A 113 -17.34 13.29 -1.09
CA THR A 113 -16.94 14.50 -1.79
C THR A 113 -15.41 14.65 -1.82
N PRO A 114 -14.84 15.12 -2.94
CA PRO A 114 -13.39 15.35 -3.03
C PRO A 114 -12.91 16.35 -1.97
N ARG A 115 -11.69 16.14 -1.48
CA ARG A 115 -10.94 17.14 -0.70
C ARG A 115 -9.55 17.31 -1.31
N PRO A 116 -8.88 18.47 -1.09
CA PRO A 116 -7.48 18.61 -1.49
C PRO A 116 -6.61 17.56 -0.79
N GLY A 117 -5.83 16.82 -1.58
CA GLY A 117 -4.96 15.78 -1.07
C GLY A 117 -4.85 14.59 -2.01
N GLY A 118 -3.99 13.67 -1.66
CA GLY A 118 -3.75 12.45 -2.43
C GLY A 118 -3.11 11.36 -1.57
N HIS A 119 -3.10 10.16 -2.11
CA HIS A 119 -2.45 9.02 -1.46
C HIS A 119 -1.93 8.03 -2.49
N ALA A 120 -0.98 7.21 -2.08
CA ALA A 120 -0.63 5.96 -2.74
C ALA A 120 -0.28 4.90 -1.69
N HIS A 121 -0.52 3.65 -2.06
CA HIS A 121 -0.12 2.50 -1.26
C HIS A 121 1.19 1.93 -1.79
N PHE A 122 2.01 1.47 -0.86
CA PHE A 122 3.31 0.86 -1.10
C PHE A 122 3.38 -0.49 -0.40
N GLU A 123 4.36 -1.30 -0.74
CA GLU A 123 4.56 -2.62 -0.14
C GLU A 123 4.64 -2.58 1.39
N GLY A 124 5.34 -1.59 1.96
CA GLY A 124 5.58 -1.44 3.39
C GLY A 124 4.67 -0.43 4.11
N GLY A 125 3.75 0.23 3.40
CA GLY A 125 2.88 1.23 4.02
C GLY A 125 2.06 2.03 3.04
N SER A 126 1.59 3.19 3.47
CA SER A 126 0.83 4.13 2.65
C SER A 126 1.29 5.55 2.92
N VAL A 127 1.35 6.38 1.89
CA VAL A 127 1.57 7.82 2.02
C VAL A 127 0.27 8.54 1.74
N TYR A 128 -0.15 9.38 2.66
CA TYR A 128 -1.30 10.26 2.52
C TYR A 128 -0.86 11.71 2.65
N TRP A 129 -1.32 12.55 1.77
CA TRP A 129 -0.99 13.97 1.75
C TRP A 129 -2.24 14.84 1.84
N SER A 130 -2.18 15.90 2.61
CA SER A 130 -3.12 17.02 2.57
C SER A 130 -2.37 18.35 2.75
N PRO A 131 -2.95 19.49 2.30
CA PRO A 131 -2.34 20.82 2.52
C PRO A 131 -2.12 21.15 3.99
N GLU A 132 -3.00 20.67 4.86
CA GLU A 132 -3.00 20.98 6.30
C GLU A 132 -1.93 20.20 7.06
N HIS A 133 -1.70 18.94 6.66
CA HIS A 133 -0.86 18.03 7.45
C HIS A 133 0.43 17.61 6.74
N GLY A 134 0.57 17.97 5.44
CA GLY A 134 1.68 17.48 4.61
C GLY A 134 1.55 15.99 4.29
N ALA A 135 2.60 15.39 3.76
CA ALA A 135 2.63 13.98 3.43
C ALA A 135 3.03 13.15 4.65
N ARG A 136 2.18 12.18 5.03
CA ARG A 136 2.32 11.33 6.21
C ARG A 136 2.37 9.86 5.84
N VAL A 137 3.21 9.10 6.55
CA VAL A 137 3.39 7.67 6.36
C VAL A 137 2.60 6.90 7.42
N VAL A 138 1.69 6.05 6.98
CA VAL A 138 0.99 5.10 7.86
C VAL A 138 1.41 3.68 7.47
N ARG A 139 1.90 2.89 8.44
CA ARG A 139 2.45 1.56 8.17
C ARG A 139 2.17 0.53 9.25
N GLY A 140 2.43 -0.75 8.92
CA GLY A 140 2.26 -1.87 9.85
C GLY A 140 0.82 -2.03 10.32
N MET A 141 0.64 -2.61 11.50
CA MET A 141 -0.68 -2.88 12.07
C MET A 141 -1.55 -1.63 12.26
N VAL A 142 -0.94 -0.47 12.51
CA VAL A 142 -1.68 0.80 12.57
C VAL A 142 -2.35 1.12 11.23
N ARG A 143 -1.66 0.89 10.11
CA ARG A 143 -2.22 1.05 8.76
C ARG A 143 -3.38 0.09 8.52
N ASP A 144 -3.20 -1.18 8.91
CA ASP A 144 -4.20 -2.22 8.65
C ASP A 144 -5.47 -1.98 9.49
N ILE A 145 -5.32 -1.58 10.76
CA ILE A 145 -6.45 -1.17 11.60
C ILE A 145 -7.17 0.05 10.99
N TRP A 146 -6.42 1.07 10.55
CA TRP A 146 -7.02 2.24 9.92
C TRP A 146 -7.74 1.91 8.61
N ALA A 147 -7.21 0.97 7.82
CA ALA A 147 -7.87 0.45 6.63
C ALA A 147 -9.24 -0.16 6.96
N LEU A 148 -9.31 -0.97 8.02
CA LEU A 148 -10.54 -1.57 8.51
C LEU A 148 -11.56 -0.53 8.99
N LEU A 149 -11.09 0.59 9.52
CA LEU A 149 -11.91 1.71 9.96
C LEU A 149 -12.31 2.66 8.82
N GLY A 150 -12.03 2.32 7.56
CA GLY A 150 -12.47 3.05 6.37
C GLY A 150 -11.53 4.14 5.89
N TRP A 151 -10.23 4.07 6.23
CA TRP A 151 -9.20 5.00 5.81
C TRP A 151 -9.52 6.46 6.19
N GLU A 152 -9.16 7.43 5.32
CA GLU A 152 -9.43 8.86 5.51
C GLU A 152 -10.93 9.20 5.54
N ARG A 153 -11.77 8.32 5.00
CA ARG A 153 -13.23 8.48 4.98
C ARG A 153 -13.89 7.98 6.26
N GLY A 154 -13.17 7.18 7.03
CA GLY A 154 -13.65 6.63 8.31
C GLY A 154 -13.68 7.66 9.44
N ALA A 155 -14.01 7.18 10.65
CA ALA A 155 -14.18 8.03 11.83
C ALA A 155 -12.93 8.81 12.23
N LEU A 156 -11.73 8.28 11.96
CA LEU A 156 -10.46 8.91 12.33
C LEU A 156 -10.03 10.04 11.38
N GLY A 157 -10.42 10.01 10.10
CA GLY A 157 -9.99 10.99 9.09
C GLY A 157 -8.55 10.79 8.64
N MET A 158 -7.92 11.86 8.15
CA MET A 158 -6.56 11.87 7.62
C MET A 158 -5.51 11.69 8.72
N PRO A 159 -4.34 11.08 8.39
CA PRO A 159 -3.21 11.06 9.30
C PRO A 159 -2.62 12.47 9.45
N VAL A 160 -2.34 12.86 10.68
CA VAL A 160 -1.69 14.14 11.04
C VAL A 160 -0.22 13.94 11.44
N GLY A 161 0.22 12.71 11.61
CA GLY A 161 1.60 12.32 11.90
C GLY A 161 1.96 11.01 11.21
N ASP A 162 3.26 10.73 11.11
CA ASP A 162 3.77 9.44 10.66
C ASP A 162 3.50 8.36 11.72
N THR A 163 3.49 7.08 11.32
CA THR A 163 3.52 5.99 12.29
C THR A 163 4.86 5.98 13.02
N GLU A 164 4.79 6.20 14.32
CA GLU A 164 5.91 6.12 15.25
C GLU A 164 6.06 4.67 15.74
N VAL A 165 7.31 4.26 15.96
CA VAL A 165 7.63 2.97 16.58
C VAL A 165 8.42 3.27 17.84
N GLY A 166 7.81 2.96 18.98
CA GLY A 166 8.41 3.09 20.30
C GLY A 166 9.03 1.79 20.79
N ASP A 167 9.32 1.77 22.08
CA ASP A 167 9.89 0.61 22.76
C ASP A 167 8.95 -0.62 22.67
N GLU A 168 9.54 -1.81 22.76
CA GLU A 168 8.82 -3.09 22.74
C GLU A 168 7.93 -3.29 21.50
N GLY A 169 8.21 -2.56 20.40
CA GLY A 169 7.43 -2.66 19.16
C GLY A 169 6.07 -1.99 19.21
N LEU A 170 5.84 -1.10 20.18
CA LEU A 170 4.64 -0.25 20.19
C LEU A 170 4.62 0.62 18.94
N MET A 171 3.60 0.49 18.12
CA MET A 171 3.35 1.33 16.96
C MET A 171 2.20 2.28 17.26
N SER A 172 2.31 3.54 16.86
CA SER A 172 1.20 4.49 17.00
C SER A 172 1.17 5.52 15.86
N ALA A 173 -0.02 6.03 15.54
CA ALA A 173 -0.19 7.18 14.67
C ALA A 173 -1.36 8.04 15.13
N ARG A 174 -1.25 9.35 14.84
CA ARG A 174 -2.29 10.33 15.12
C ARG A 174 -3.04 10.69 13.84
N PHE A 175 -4.34 10.87 13.99
CA PHE A 175 -5.28 11.21 12.93
C PHE A 175 -6.05 12.49 13.30
N GLU A 176 -6.79 13.06 12.34
CA GLU A 176 -7.57 14.29 12.57
C GLU A 176 -8.52 14.18 13.77
N ARG A 177 -9.08 13.01 13.99
CA ARG A 177 -10.11 12.77 15.02
C ARG A 177 -9.75 11.64 15.97
N GLY A 178 -8.45 11.43 16.23
CA GLY A 178 -8.04 10.43 17.22
C GLY A 178 -6.67 9.83 16.97
N ARG A 179 -6.46 8.65 17.53
CA ARG A 179 -5.21 7.91 17.35
C ARG A 179 -5.44 6.40 17.32
N ILE A 180 -4.50 5.70 16.72
CA ILE A 180 -4.36 4.24 16.81
C ILE A 180 -3.02 3.96 17.47
N ALA A 181 -3.01 3.03 18.41
CA ALA A 181 -1.81 2.40 18.94
C ALA A 181 -1.97 0.87 18.85
N TRP A 182 -0.85 0.18 18.69
CA TRP A 182 -0.82 -1.28 18.62
C TRP A 182 0.48 -1.82 19.20
N SER A 183 0.40 -2.90 19.96
CA SER A 183 1.55 -3.74 20.30
C SER A 183 1.16 -5.21 20.29
N SER A 184 2.15 -6.09 20.14
CA SER A 184 1.88 -7.54 20.17
C SER A 184 1.37 -8.04 21.51
N ALA A 185 1.68 -7.31 22.61
CA ALA A 185 1.27 -7.67 23.97
C ALA A 185 -0.14 -7.20 24.32
N ALA A 186 -0.53 -5.97 23.85
CA ALA A 186 -1.78 -5.34 24.25
C ALA A 186 -2.84 -5.36 23.13
N GLY A 187 -2.43 -5.68 21.88
CA GLY A 187 -3.32 -5.58 20.73
C GLY A 187 -3.58 -4.13 20.29
N PRO A 188 -4.66 -3.89 19.53
CA PRO A 188 -5.03 -2.58 19.05
C PRO A 188 -5.72 -1.73 20.12
N LEU A 189 -5.40 -0.43 20.13
CA LEU A 189 -6.12 0.61 20.87
C LEU A 189 -6.51 1.70 19.88
N VAL A 190 -7.79 2.02 19.79
CA VAL A 190 -8.32 3.09 18.94
C VAL A 190 -9.03 4.11 19.84
N GLU A 191 -8.60 5.36 19.73
CA GLU A 191 -9.23 6.49 20.41
C GLU A 191 -9.79 7.44 19.37
N ILE A 192 -11.07 7.83 19.48
CA ILE A 192 -11.73 8.78 18.59
C ILE A 192 -12.15 10.00 19.39
N SER A 193 -11.64 11.18 19.02
CA SER A 193 -11.96 12.46 19.66
C SER A 193 -13.38 12.88 19.29
N GLY A 194 -14.20 13.24 20.31
CA GLY A 194 -15.60 13.69 20.10
C GLY A 194 -16.67 12.62 20.32
N ALA A 195 -16.30 11.32 20.44
CA ALA A 195 -17.07 10.38 21.23
C ALA A 195 -16.69 10.65 22.69
N GLU A 196 -17.66 10.76 23.59
CA GLU A 196 -17.38 10.87 25.04
C GLU A 196 -16.35 9.77 25.37
N ALA A 197 -15.28 10.17 26.05
CA ALA A 197 -14.07 9.38 26.23
C ALA A 197 -14.39 7.97 26.74
N SER A 198 -14.58 7.04 25.83
CA SER A 198 -14.57 5.62 26.11
C SER A 198 -13.17 5.11 25.74
N SER A 199 -12.26 5.30 26.67
CA SER A 199 -10.97 4.60 26.66
C SER A 199 -11.26 3.16 27.07
N THR A 200 -11.80 2.38 26.14
CA THR A 200 -11.97 0.94 26.34
C THR A 200 -10.90 0.24 25.52
N PRO A 201 -9.98 -0.53 26.14
CA PRO A 201 -9.21 -1.52 25.40
C PRO A 201 -10.20 -2.42 24.67
N LEU A 202 -9.94 -2.74 23.40
CA LEU A 202 -10.74 -3.73 22.69
C LEU A 202 -10.61 -5.08 23.42
N GLY A 203 -11.53 -5.35 24.34
CA GLY A 203 -11.46 -6.53 25.20
C GLY A 203 -12.22 -6.43 26.52
N ALA A 204 -12.83 -5.28 26.84
CA ALA A 204 -13.68 -5.15 28.01
C ALA A 204 -15.12 -4.81 27.60
N HIS A 205 -16.05 -5.71 27.89
CA HIS A 205 -17.48 -5.54 27.66
C HIS A 205 -18.04 -4.31 28.36
N GLY A 206 -18.67 -3.39 27.64
CA GLY A 206 -19.41 -2.25 28.17
C GLY A 206 -19.85 -1.30 27.07
N GLU A 207 -21.15 -1.30 26.81
CA GLU A 207 -21.93 -0.52 25.84
C GLU A 207 -21.40 0.88 25.53
N THR A 208 -21.13 1.16 24.26
CA THR A 208 -21.42 2.36 23.44
C THR A 208 -20.32 2.64 22.43
N GLY A 209 -20.70 2.69 21.19
CA GLY A 209 -19.79 2.94 20.05
C GLY A 209 -19.31 1.66 19.38
N ALA A 210 -20.19 0.66 19.28
CA ALA A 210 -19.90 -0.62 18.65
C ALA A 210 -19.40 -0.41 17.22
N LEU A 211 -18.23 -0.97 16.93
CA LEU A 211 -17.83 -1.28 15.55
C LEU A 211 -18.97 -2.07 14.90
N ASP A 212 -19.20 -1.86 13.61
CA ASP A 212 -20.16 -2.71 12.92
C ASP A 212 -19.72 -4.19 13.04
N PRO A 213 -20.66 -5.15 13.04
CA PRO A 213 -20.33 -6.56 13.26
C PRO A 213 -19.38 -7.19 12.23
N ALA A 214 -19.12 -6.53 11.10
CA ALA A 214 -18.15 -6.96 10.10
C ALA A 214 -16.73 -6.52 10.50
N SER A 215 -16.60 -5.32 11.06
CA SER A 215 -15.34 -4.78 11.59
C SER A 215 -14.89 -5.56 12.84
N GLU A 216 -15.82 -5.96 13.73
CA GLU A 216 -15.51 -6.83 14.87
C GLU A 216 -14.98 -8.20 14.44
N ARG A 217 -15.69 -8.88 13.53
CA ARG A 217 -15.25 -10.19 13.00
C ARG A 217 -13.91 -10.14 12.27
N LEU A 218 -13.53 -9.00 11.72
CA LEU A 218 -12.29 -8.83 11.02
C LEU A 218 -11.13 -8.57 11.99
N LEU A 219 -11.37 -7.81 13.07
CA LEU A 219 -10.41 -7.63 14.18
C LEU A 219 -10.14 -8.96 14.90
N GLU A 220 -11.14 -9.81 15.13
CA GLU A 220 -10.99 -11.17 15.65
C GLU A 220 -10.08 -12.04 14.77
N ARG A 221 -10.14 -11.90 13.47
CA ARG A 221 -9.28 -12.64 12.51
C ARG A 221 -7.83 -12.17 12.48
N LEU A 222 -7.58 -10.90 12.85
CA LEU A 222 -6.24 -10.31 12.86
C LEU A 222 -5.52 -10.49 14.21
N THR A 223 -6.23 -10.95 15.24
CA THR A 223 -5.69 -11.22 16.58
C THR A 223 -5.78 -12.73 16.86
N PRO A 224 -4.84 -13.56 16.36
CA PRO A 224 -4.84 -14.99 16.69
C PRO A 224 -4.58 -15.15 18.20
N GLY A 225 -5.62 -15.56 18.96
CA GLY A 225 -5.55 -15.76 20.39
C GLY A 225 -6.58 -14.99 21.22
N PHE A 226 -7.40 -14.14 20.61
CA PHE A 226 -8.52 -13.50 21.29
C PHE A 226 -9.71 -14.49 21.29
N ALA A 227 -9.83 -15.28 22.36
CA ALA A 227 -11.07 -15.98 22.70
C ALA A 227 -11.82 -15.10 23.72
N PRO A 228 -13.10 -14.78 23.52
CA PRO A 228 -13.89 -14.17 24.58
C PRO A 228 -13.88 -15.11 25.78
N ARG A 229 -13.50 -14.63 26.93
CA ARG A 229 -13.67 -15.35 28.19
C ARG A 229 -15.13 -15.13 28.62
N ASP A 230 -15.84 -16.24 28.72
CA ASP A 230 -17.18 -16.31 29.31
C ASP A 230 -17.26 -15.68 30.71
#